data_c27060b1ed30dd486ea1da233e872a7e
#
_entry.id   c27060b1ed30dd486ea1da233e872a7e
#
_cell.length_a   1.000
_cell.length_b   1.000
_cell.length_c   1.000
_cell.angle_alpha   90.00
_cell.angle_beta   90.00
_cell.angle_gamma   90.00
#
_symmetry.space_group_name_H-M   'P 1'
#
loop_
_entity.id
_entity.type
_entity.pdbx_description
1 polymer ?
#
loop_
_entity_poly.entity_id
_entity_poly.type
_entity_poly.pdbx_seq_one_letter_code
_entity_poly.pdbx_strand_id
1 'polypeptide(L)'
;MQQGNRCRGRDASLDSGGASAVIYGGTMLRRLTARVFWRFSRWTLVSQPAPDRPTVLIGAPHTSNWDFVLMLAIAWQLRIDVRWLGKKSLFHGWRGPVMRALGGIPVDRSDPGDVVTQVVSRVRAGEVFGLVVTPDGTRGAHTHWKSGFYRIARDAHMPVTLGFVDRTTMTTGLGPTIELTGDVAGDMDRIRAFYADKAGFTPALRVEPRLRDEASRP
;
A
#
# COMPACT_ATOMS: atom_id res chain seq x y z
N MET A 1 54.29 -31.66 -30.18
CA MET A 1 53.90 -30.53 -31.03
C MET A 1 52.57 -30.00 -30.53
N GLN A 2 52.60 -28.90 -29.79
CA GLN A 2 51.44 -28.21 -29.22
C GLN A 2 50.98 -27.14 -30.20
N GLN A 3 49.70 -27.08 -30.49
CA GLN A 3 49.11 -25.88 -31.05
C GLN A 3 47.94 -25.46 -30.18
N GLY A 4 48.15 -24.31 -29.54
CA GLY A 4 47.16 -23.65 -28.70
C GLY A 4 46.11 -22.92 -29.54
N ASN A 5 44.88 -23.10 -29.17
CA ASN A 5 43.73 -22.35 -29.72
C ASN A 5 43.31 -21.30 -28.71
N ARG A 6 43.60 -20.03 -29.00
CA ARG A 6 43.16 -18.87 -28.23
C ARG A 6 41.74 -18.51 -28.67
N CYS A 7 40.75 -18.80 -27.82
CA CYS A 7 39.44 -18.18 -27.94
C CYS A 7 39.51 -16.74 -27.39
N ARG A 8 39.33 -15.75 -28.28
CA ARG A 8 39.08 -14.35 -27.90
C ARG A 8 37.65 -14.25 -27.38
N GLY A 9 37.52 -14.02 -26.08
CA GLY A 9 36.28 -13.54 -25.51
C GLY A 9 35.97 -12.13 -26.04
N ARG A 10 34.79 -11.93 -26.61
CA ARG A 10 34.24 -10.62 -26.85
C ARG A 10 33.54 -10.20 -25.56
N ASP A 11 34.10 -9.22 -24.89
CA ASP A 11 33.42 -8.51 -23.81
C ASP A 11 32.24 -7.75 -24.40
N ALA A 12 31.06 -8.28 -24.15
CA ALA A 12 29.83 -7.53 -24.35
C ALA A 12 29.59 -6.69 -23.08
N SER A 13 30.10 -5.47 -23.09
CA SER A 13 29.74 -4.45 -22.11
C SER A 13 28.26 -4.11 -22.30
N LEU A 14 27.39 -4.76 -21.50
CA LEU A 14 25.98 -4.40 -21.39
C LEU A 14 25.91 -3.01 -20.74
N ASP A 15 25.45 -2.07 -21.53
CA ASP A 15 25.16 -0.70 -21.15
C ASP A 15 24.05 -0.68 -20.05
N SER A 16 24.45 -0.71 -18.77
CA SER A 16 23.59 -0.66 -17.61
C SER A 16 23.25 0.78 -17.16
N GLY A 17 23.70 1.78 -17.93
CA GLY A 17 23.57 3.20 -17.55
C GLY A 17 22.17 3.78 -17.65
N GLY A 18 21.34 3.30 -18.59
CA GLY A 18 20.04 3.90 -18.87
C GLY A 18 18.96 3.59 -17.83
N ALA A 19 18.90 2.37 -17.32
CA ALA A 19 17.88 1.95 -16.37
C ALA A 19 18.06 2.59 -14.97
N SER A 20 19.31 2.74 -14.51
CA SER A 20 19.62 3.36 -13.23
C SER A 20 19.25 4.85 -13.19
N ALA A 21 19.53 5.59 -14.26
CA ALA A 21 19.22 7.03 -14.32
C ALA A 21 17.72 7.32 -14.28
N VAL A 22 16.90 6.48 -14.93
CA VAL A 22 15.43 6.62 -14.92
C VAL A 22 14.85 6.32 -13.52
N ILE A 23 15.38 5.33 -12.81
CA ILE A 23 14.95 4.98 -11.45
C ILE A 23 15.30 6.11 -10.48
N TYR A 24 16.50 6.67 -10.54
CA TYR A 24 16.92 7.78 -9.68
C TYR A 24 16.14 9.08 -9.96
N GLY A 25 15.86 9.41 -11.20
CA GLY A 25 15.08 10.59 -11.58
C GLY A 25 13.64 10.52 -11.04
N GLY A 26 12.97 9.38 -11.16
CA GLY A 26 11.60 9.18 -10.65
C GLY A 26 11.51 9.30 -9.13
N THR A 27 12.50 8.81 -8.40
CA THR A 27 12.54 8.91 -6.92
C THR A 27 12.84 10.33 -6.44
N MET A 28 13.70 11.07 -7.12
CA MET A 28 13.97 12.47 -6.79
C MET A 28 12.76 13.36 -6.99
N LEU A 29 12.08 13.22 -8.13
CA LEU A 29 10.86 13.98 -8.43
C LEU A 29 9.75 13.71 -7.40
N ARG A 30 9.48 12.45 -7.08
CA ARG A 30 8.49 12.06 -6.05
C ARG A 30 8.81 12.71 -4.70
N ARG A 31 10.08 12.70 -4.29
CA ARG A 31 10.54 13.33 -3.04
C ARG A 31 10.34 14.84 -3.04
N LEU A 32 10.70 15.50 -4.14
CA LEU A 32 10.51 16.94 -4.27
C LEU A 32 9.02 17.29 -4.18
N THR A 33 8.19 16.57 -4.92
CA THR A 33 6.72 16.73 -4.89
C THR A 33 6.17 16.54 -3.47
N ALA A 34 6.60 15.49 -2.76
CA ALA A 34 6.18 15.27 -1.38
C ALA A 34 6.63 16.41 -0.45
N ARG A 35 7.89 16.87 -0.55
CA ARG A 35 8.38 18.01 0.26
C ARG A 35 7.59 19.28 0.01
N VAL A 36 7.30 19.59 -1.26
CA VAL A 36 6.49 20.75 -1.63
C VAL A 36 5.09 20.60 -1.04
N PHE A 37 4.47 19.42 -1.21
CA PHE A 37 3.16 19.15 -0.63
C PHE A 37 3.16 19.38 0.89
N TRP A 38 4.07 18.77 1.62
CA TRP A 38 4.13 18.91 3.09
C TRP A 38 4.44 20.35 3.53
N ARG A 39 5.23 21.11 2.76
CA ARG A 39 5.56 22.51 3.07
C ARG A 39 4.36 23.45 2.97
N PHE A 40 3.43 23.17 2.05
CA PHE A 40 2.27 24.01 1.79
C PHE A 40 0.94 23.41 2.28
N SER A 41 0.94 22.14 2.68
CA SER A 41 -0.26 21.52 3.23
C SER A 41 -0.46 21.94 4.68
N ARG A 42 -1.73 21.88 5.11
CA ARG A 42 -2.07 22.08 6.55
C ARG A 42 -1.96 20.78 7.35
N TRP A 43 -1.57 19.68 6.70
CA TRP A 43 -1.46 18.38 7.32
C TRP A 43 -0.08 18.18 7.93
N THR A 44 -0.05 17.56 9.11
CA THR A 44 1.18 17.14 9.77
C THR A 44 1.38 15.64 9.60
N LEU A 45 2.55 15.25 9.11
CA LEU A 45 2.92 13.84 9.03
C LEU A 45 3.40 13.37 10.41
N VAL A 46 2.64 12.42 11.00
CA VAL A 46 3.01 11.73 12.25
C VAL A 46 3.09 10.25 11.92
N SER A 47 4.29 9.68 11.91
CA SER A 47 4.48 8.32 11.41
C SER A 47 5.46 7.54 12.25
N GLN A 48 5.09 6.29 12.56
CA GLN A 48 6.05 5.27 12.97
C GLN A 48 6.90 4.84 11.77
N PRO A 49 8.07 4.21 11.99
CA PRO A 49 8.89 3.67 10.91
C PRO A 49 8.09 2.69 10.04
N ALA A 50 8.28 2.81 8.73
CA ALA A 50 7.73 1.81 7.81
C ALA A 50 8.47 0.48 8.00
N PRO A 51 7.76 -0.67 7.90
CA PRO A 51 8.43 -1.96 7.93
C PRO A 51 9.36 -2.12 6.73
N ASP A 52 10.45 -2.82 6.94
CA ASP A 52 11.47 -3.19 5.94
C ASP A 52 11.11 -4.43 5.11
N ARG A 53 9.93 -4.99 5.34
CA ARG A 53 9.37 -6.17 4.67
C ARG A 53 8.01 -5.89 4.07
N PRO A 54 7.50 -6.75 3.15
CA PRO A 54 6.15 -6.61 2.62
C PRO A 54 5.11 -6.49 3.72
N THR A 55 4.20 -5.52 3.58
CA THR A 55 3.15 -5.27 4.58
C THR A 55 1.83 -4.92 3.91
N VAL A 56 0.71 -5.27 4.53
CA VAL A 56 -0.60 -4.73 4.17
C VAL A 56 -0.77 -3.38 4.88
N LEU A 57 -0.83 -2.30 4.10
CA LEU A 57 -1.09 -0.94 4.61
C LEU A 57 -2.60 -0.68 4.62
N ILE A 58 -3.20 -0.60 5.79
CA ILE A 58 -4.58 -0.15 5.90
C ILE A 58 -4.62 1.36 5.73
N GLY A 59 -5.41 1.85 4.78
CA GLY A 59 -5.71 3.27 4.61
C GLY A 59 -7.09 3.58 5.13
N ALA A 60 -7.22 3.96 6.40
CA ALA A 60 -8.51 4.23 7.03
C ALA A 60 -8.44 5.46 7.97
N PRO A 61 -9.58 6.08 8.29
CA PRO A 61 -10.86 5.97 7.59
C PRO A 61 -10.79 6.52 6.17
N HIS A 62 -11.32 5.76 5.16
CA HIS A 62 -11.34 6.19 3.76
C HIS A 62 -12.64 6.91 3.42
N THR A 63 -12.62 8.21 3.58
CA THR A 63 -13.82 9.05 3.51
C THR A 63 -13.78 10.10 2.40
N SER A 64 -12.65 10.23 1.69
CA SER A 64 -12.46 11.23 0.64
C SER A 64 -11.51 10.75 -0.46
N ASN A 65 -11.61 11.33 -1.66
CA ASN A 65 -10.59 11.14 -2.71
C ASN A 65 -9.23 11.75 -2.33
N TRP A 66 -9.21 12.73 -1.42
CA TRP A 66 -7.98 13.31 -0.91
C TRP A 66 -7.12 12.32 -0.12
N ASP A 67 -7.72 11.25 0.40
CA ASP A 67 -6.99 10.18 1.07
C ASP A 67 -5.97 9.52 0.15
N PHE A 68 -6.27 9.44 -1.16
CA PHE A 68 -5.31 8.94 -2.16
C PHE A 68 -4.12 9.89 -2.34
N VAL A 69 -4.34 11.20 -2.32
CA VAL A 69 -3.25 12.19 -2.41
C VAL A 69 -2.38 12.13 -1.16
N LEU A 70 -2.99 12.05 0.02
CA LEU A 70 -2.27 11.89 1.30
C LEU A 70 -1.47 10.59 1.30
N MET A 71 -2.04 9.48 0.86
CA MET A 71 -1.34 8.19 0.72
C MET A 71 -0.07 8.32 -0.13
N LEU A 72 -0.17 8.95 -1.30
CA LEU A 72 1.01 9.16 -2.17
C LEU A 72 2.04 10.08 -1.50
N ALA A 73 1.60 11.16 -0.86
CA ALA A 73 2.50 12.09 -0.16
C ALA A 73 3.25 11.39 1.00
N ILE A 74 2.55 10.55 1.78
CA ILE A 74 3.15 9.72 2.84
C ILE A 74 4.16 8.75 2.24
N ALA A 75 3.74 7.98 1.24
CA ALA A 75 4.58 6.95 0.62
C ALA A 75 5.88 7.54 0.04
N TRP A 76 5.78 8.67 -0.67
CA TRP A 76 6.94 9.33 -1.27
C TRP A 76 7.86 9.97 -0.23
N GLN A 77 7.30 10.51 0.86
CA GLN A 77 8.08 11.06 1.97
C GLN A 77 8.82 9.97 2.74
N LEU A 78 8.15 8.86 3.03
CA LEU A 78 8.70 7.74 3.78
C LEU A 78 9.46 6.72 2.90
N ARG A 79 9.49 6.94 1.58
CA ARG A 79 10.17 6.07 0.59
C ARG A 79 9.60 4.65 0.53
N ILE A 80 8.30 4.51 0.71
CA ILE A 80 7.63 3.22 0.62
C ILE A 80 7.23 2.98 -0.83
N ASP A 81 7.55 1.81 -1.37
CA ASP A 81 7.00 1.34 -2.65
C ASP A 81 5.56 0.84 -2.39
N VAL A 82 4.60 1.73 -2.63
CA VAL A 82 3.19 1.38 -2.43
C VAL A 82 2.60 0.73 -3.66
N ARG A 83 1.79 -0.30 -3.42
CA ARG A 83 0.91 -0.94 -4.41
C ARG A 83 -0.54 -0.83 -3.93
N TRP A 84 -1.45 -0.55 -4.83
CA TRP A 84 -2.87 -0.45 -4.51
C TRP A 84 -3.73 -1.11 -5.58
N LEU A 85 -4.86 -1.67 -5.16
CA LEU A 85 -5.74 -2.47 -6.01
C LEU A 85 -6.82 -1.58 -6.64
N GLY A 86 -6.76 -1.39 -7.94
CA GLY A 86 -7.71 -0.57 -8.69
C GLY A 86 -8.61 -1.36 -9.64
N LYS A 87 -9.83 -0.86 -9.88
CA LYS A 87 -10.71 -1.44 -10.92
C LYS A 87 -9.99 -1.42 -12.27
N LYS A 88 -10.12 -2.48 -13.08
CA LYS A 88 -9.57 -2.54 -14.44
C LYS A 88 -9.91 -1.29 -15.28
N SER A 89 -11.10 -0.71 -15.10
CA SER A 89 -11.52 0.50 -15.82
C SER A 89 -10.66 1.75 -15.58
N LEU A 90 -9.95 1.83 -14.45
CA LEU A 90 -9.02 2.94 -14.16
C LEU A 90 -7.74 2.87 -15.00
N PHE A 91 -7.46 1.71 -15.58
CA PHE A 91 -6.21 1.43 -16.31
C PHE A 91 -6.39 1.45 -17.83
N HIS A 92 -7.52 1.93 -18.33
CA HIS A 92 -7.79 2.06 -19.76
C HIS A 92 -7.27 3.41 -20.31
N GLY A 93 -6.87 3.39 -21.59
CA GLY A 93 -6.39 4.56 -22.32
C GLY A 93 -5.16 5.21 -21.67
N TRP A 94 -5.04 6.53 -21.82
CA TRP A 94 -3.91 7.31 -21.33
C TRP A 94 -3.74 7.31 -19.79
N ARG A 95 -4.80 7.00 -19.05
CA ARG A 95 -4.76 6.88 -17.57
C ARG A 95 -4.00 5.64 -17.12
N GLY A 96 -4.00 4.59 -17.93
CA GLY A 96 -3.40 3.30 -17.57
C GLY A 96 -1.94 3.40 -17.15
N PRO A 97 -1.04 3.95 -17.98
CA PRO A 97 0.35 4.14 -17.61
C PRO A 97 0.54 4.97 -16.35
N VAL A 98 -0.24 6.05 -16.18
CA VAL A 98 -0.17 6.91 -14.99
C VAL A 98 -0.56 6.15 -13.72
N MET A 99 -1.67 5.42 -13.75
CA MET A 99 -2.13 4.64 -12.59
C MET A 99 -1.12 3.56 -12.19
N ARG A 100 -0.51 2.88 -13.18
CA ARG A 100 0.57 1.91 -12.91
C ARG A 100 1.82 2.59 -12.35
N ALA A 101 2.22 3.74 -12.89
CA ALA A 101 3.35 4.51 -12.36
C ALA A 101 3.14 4.98 -10.92
N LEU A 102 1.88 5.18 -10.50
CA LEU A 102 1.49 5.49 -9.13
C LEU A 102 1.33 4.24 -8.24
N GLY A 103 1.74 3.05 -8.70
CA GLY A 103 1.68 1.80 -7.94
C GLY A 103 0.37 1.03 -8.07
N GLY A 104 -0.52 1.43 -8.98
CA GLY A 104 -1.79 0.75 -9.19
C GLY A 104 -1.64 -0.62 -9.85
N ILE A 105 -2.35 -1.60 -9.32
CA ILE A 105 -2.48 -2.96 -9.86
C ILE A 105 -3.93 -3.12 -10.31
N PRO A 106 -4.18 -3.37 -11.62
CA PRO A 106 -5.53 -3.63 -12.09
C PRO A 106 -6.01 -5.00 -11.57
N VAL A 107 -7.15 -5.01 -10.90
CA VAL A 107 -7.74 -6.26 -10.39
C VAL A 107 -9.15 -6.46 -10.89
N ASP A 108 -9.49 -7.73 -11.10
CA ASP A 108 -10.87 -8.16 -11.24
C ASP A 108 -11.44 -8.40 -9.84
N ARG A 109 -12.44 -7.60 -9.47
CA ARG A 109 -13.07 -7.75 -8.15
C ARG A 109 -14.06 -8.90 -8.09
N SER A 110 -14.35 -9.52 -9.22
CA SER A 110 -15.19 -10.72 -9.29
C SER A 110 -14.43 -11.99 -8.91
N ASP A 111 -13.08 -11.95 -8.95
CA ASP A 111 -12.22 -13.04 -8.52
C ASP A 111 -11.27 -12.61 -7.39
N PRO A 112 -11.70 -12.69 -6.13
CA PRO A 112 -10.85 -12.37 -4.99
C PRO A 112 -9.64 -13.29 -4.81
N GLY A 113 -9.69 -14.52 -5.34
CA GLY A 113 -8.60 -15.50 -5.27
C GLY A 113 -7.40 -15.09 -6.10
N ASP A 114 -7.65 -14.52 -7.28
CA ASP A 114 -6.59 -14.00 -8.17
C ASP A 114 -5.75 -12.91 -7.49
N VAL A 115 -6.41 -12.03 -6.74
CA VAL A 115 -5.70 -10.95 -6.01
C VAL A 115 -4.73 -11.53 -4.98
N VAL A 116 -5.17 -12.50 -4.17
CA VAL A 116 -4.33 -13.14 -3.16
C VAL A 116 -3.15 -13.83 -3.83
N THR A 117 -3.39 -14.58 -4.89
CA THR A 117 -2.36 -15.30 -5.64
C THR A 117 -1.31 -14.34 -6.22
N GLN A 118 -1.72 -13.21 -6.80
CA GLN A 118 -0.80 -12.20 -7.31
C GLN A 118 0.06 -11.59 -6.21
N VAL A 119 -0.52 -11.28 -5.05
CA VAL A 119 0.24 -10.73 -3.90
C VAL A 119 1.23 -11.76 -3.37
N VAL A 120 0.79 -12.99 -3.13
CA VAL A 120 1.66 -14.08 -2.65
C VAL A 120 2.83 -14.33 -3.61
N SER A 121 2.59 -14.32 -4.93
CA SER A 121 3.66 -14.52 -5.92
C SER A 121 4.73 -13.43 -5.84
N ARG A 122 4.34 -12.15 -5.65
CA ARG A 122 5.28 -11.04 -5.49
C ARG A 122 6.10 -11.13 -4.21
N VAL A 123 5.44 -11.49 -3.09
CA VAL A 123 6.13 -11.70 -1.81
C VAL A 123 7.15 -12.83 -1.94
N ARG A 124 6.79 -13.93 -2.59
CA ARG A 124 7.70 -15.06 -2.85
C ARG A 124 8.85 -14.70 -3.78
N ALA A 125 8.64 -13.74 -4.68
CA ALA A 125 9.70 -13.20 -5.54
C ALA A 125 10.65 -12.23 -4.80
N GLY A 126 10.44 -12.00 -3.49
CA GLY A 126 11.29 -11.12 -2.68
C GLY A 126 11.02 -9.62 -2.87
N GLU A 127 9.89 -9.24 -3.49
CA GLU A 127 9.53 -7.83 -3.61
C GLU A 127 9.16 -7.25 -2.23
N VAL A 128 9.74 -6.09 -1.88
CA VAL A 128 9.38 -5.33 -0.67
C VAL A 128 8.46 -4.18 -1.05
N PHE A 129 7.22 -4.22 -0.59
CA PHE A 129 6.21 -3.21 -0.90
C PHE A 129 5.15 -3.10 0.21
N GLY A 130 4.46 -1.97 0.22
CA GLY A 130 3.25 -1.76 1.03
C GLY A 130 1.99 -1.91 0.18
N LEU A 131 1.20 -2.96 0.41
CA LEU A 131 -0.07 -3.15 -0.27
C LEU A 131 -1.15 -2.32 0.40
N VAL A 132 -1.54 -1.21 -0.22
CA VAL A 132 -2.58 -0.34 0.34
C VAL A 132 -3.97 -0.92 0.09
N VAL A 133 -4.72 -1.10 1.17
CA VAL A 133 -6.11 -1.57 1.17
C VAL A 133 -6.96 -0.62 1.99
N THR A 134 -8.14 -0.26 1.47
CA THR A 134 -9.16 0.53 2.17
C THR A 134 -10.33 -0.37 2.51
N PRO A 135 -10.35 -0.99 3.72
CA PRO A 135 -11.32 -2.02 4.06
C PRO A 135 -12.74 -1.49 4.28
N ASP A 136 -12.89 -0.24 4.67
CA ASP A 136 -14.17 0.46 4.80
C ASP A 136 -14.91 0.67 3.47
N GLY A 137 -14.24 0.41 2.34
CA GLY A 137 -14.86 0.36 1.02
C GLY A 137 -15.23 1.73 0.45
N THR A 138 -16.42 1.84 -0.15
CA THR A 138 -16.91 3.08 -0.74
C THR A 138 -17.55 3.98 0.30
N ARG A 139 -16.77 4.86 0.90
CA ARG A 139 -17.19 6.08 1.63
C ARG A 139 -18.60 6.06 2.26
N GLY A 140 -18.75 5.31 3.36
CA GLY A 140 -20.01 5.26 4.10
C GLY A 140 -21.11 4.34 3.53
N ALA A 141 -20.84 3.64 2.41
CA ALA A 141 -21.81 2.71 1.83
C ALA A 141 -21.91 1.35 2.54
N HIS A 142 -21.05 1.10 3.52
CA HIS A 142 -20.98 -0.19 4.22
C HIS A 142 -20.96 0.03 5.74
N THR A 143 -21.56 -0.89 6.45
CA THR A 143 -21.59 -0.91 7.94
C THR A 143 -20.44 -1.73 8.55
N HIS A 144 -19.72 -2.49 7.70
CA HIS A 144 -18.62 -3.36 8.11
C HIS A 144 -17.44 -3.23 7.18
N TRP A 145 -16.25 -3.41 7.71
CA TRP A 145 -15.04 -3.53 6.93
C TRP A 145 -15.03 -4.82 6.11
N LYS A 146 -14.42 -4.77 4.92
CA LYS A 146 -14.21 -5.94 4.07
C LYS A 146 -13.03 -6.75 4.59
N SER A 147 -13.21 -8.06 4.75
CA SER A 147 -12.19 -8.98 5.27
C SER A 147 -11.02 -9.25 4.33
N GLY A 148 -11.04 -8.70 3.11
CA GLY A 148 -10.01 -8.96 2.09
C GLY A 148 -8.59 -8.66 2.55
N PHE A 149 -8.36 -7.57 3.29
CA PHE A 149 -7.03 -7.23 3.83
C PHE A 149 -6.52 -8.29 4.79
N TYR A 150 -7.40 -8.79 5.66
CA TYR A 150 -7.08 -9.80 6.66
C TYR A 150 -6.68 -11.13 6.02
N ARG A 151 -7.46 -11.55 5.00
CA ARG A 151 -7.16 -12.76 4.23
C ARG A 151 -5.83 -12.65 3.50
N ILE A 152 -5.58 -11.53 2.80
CA ILE A 152 -4.31 -11.29 2.11
C ILE A 152 -3.14 -11.32 3.09
N ALA A 153 -3.25 -10.61 4.22
CA ALA A 153 -2.19 -10.55 5.22
C ALA A 153 -1.86 -11.94 5.78
N ARG A 154 -2.90 -12.71 6.14
CA ARG A 154 -2.74 -14.07 6.65
C ARG A 154 -2.15 -15.02 5.61
N ASP A 155 -2.70 -15.04 4.39
CA ASP A 155 -2.34 -16.04 3.37
C ASP A 155 -0.96 -15.73 2.75
N ALA A 156 -0.53 -14.46 2.77
CA ALA A 156 0.80 -14.03 2.33
C ALA A 156 1.82 -13.88 3.49
N HIS A 157 1.44 -14.18 4.73
CA HIS A 157 2.27 -14.01 5.93
C HIS A 157 2.86 -12.59 6.04
N MET A 158 2.03 -11.59 5.75
CA MET A 158 2.39 -10.17 5.82
C MET A 158 1.85 -9.54 7.11
N PRO A 159 2.62 -8.68 7.77
CA PRO A 159 2.09 -7.86 8.85
C PRO A 159 1.09 -6.83 8.31
N VAL A 160 0.34 -6.23 9.22
CA VAL A 160 -0.61 -5.16 8.92
C VAL A 160 -0.12 -3.86 9.54
N THR A 161 0.14 -2.85 8.72
CA THR A 161 0.50 -1.51 9.17
C THR A 161 -0.70 -0.58 9.08
N LEU A 162 -1.00 0.13 10.15
CA LEU A 162 -2.20 0.95 10.27
C LEU A 162 -1.91 2.37 9.80
N GLY A 163 -2.26 2.69 8.55
CA GLY A 163 -2.21 4.06 8.03
C GLY A 163 -3.48 4.82 8.41
N PHE A 164 -3.36 6.11 8.72
CA PHE A 164 -4.49 6.90 9.20
C PHE A 164 -4.56 8.30 8.60
N VAL A 165 -5.77 8.83 8.61
CA VAL A 165 -6.08 10.23 8.35
C VAL A 165 -6.98 10.73 9.49
N ASP A 166 -6.58 11.82 10.15
CA ASP A 166 -7.40 12.46 11.17
C ASP A 166 -7.54 13.97 10.91
N ARG A 167 -8.71 14.35 10.45
CA ARG A 167 -9.00 15.75 10.16
C ARG A 167 -9.16 16.60 11.41
N THR A 168 -9.53 16.01 12.53
CA THR A 168 -9.73 16.75 13.77
C THR A 168 -8.43 17.37 14.26
N THR A 169 -7.35 16.60 14.17
CA THR A 169 -6.00 17.05 14.55
C THR A 169 -5.17 17.52 13.36
N MET A 170 -5.68 17.39 12.13
CA MET A 170 -4.94 17.63 10.88
C MET A 170 -3.65 16.79 10.80
N THR A 171 -3.69 15.55 11.29
CA THR A 171 -2.57 14.61 11.26
C THR A 171 -2.87 13.41 10.37
N THR A 172 -1.83 12.86 9.77
CA THR A 172 -1.89 11.65 8.96
C THR A 172 -0.54 10.94 8.97
N GLY A 173 -0.51 9.65 8.68
CA GLY A 173 0.74 8.89 8.64
C GLY A 173 0.55 7.41 8.86
N LEU A 174 1.61 6.76 9.38
CA LEU A 174 1.58 5.36 9.76
C LEU A 174 1.58 5.22 11.28
N GLY A 175 0.65 4.43 11.78
CA GLY A 175 0.63 3.92 13.14
C GLY A 175 1.43 2.61 13.28
N PRO A 176 1.05 1.76 14.26
CA PRO A 176 1.77 0.52 14.51
C PRO A 176 1.63 -0.49 13.38
N THR A 177 2.66 -1.33 13.26
CA THR A 177 2.63 -2.55 12.47
C THR A 177 2.33 -3.71 13.42
N ILE A 178 1.30 -4.49 13.11
CA ILE A 178 0.83 -5.61 13.92
C ILE A 178 0.94 -6.93 13.15
N GLU A 179 1.35 -7.98 13.86
CA GLU A 179 1.24 -9.35 13.37
C GLU A 179 -0.17 -9.86 13.68
N LEU A 180 -0.78 -10.51 12.68
CA LEU A 180 -2.06 -11.18 12.88
C LEU A 180 -1.83 -12.49 13.63
N THR A 181 -2.63 -12.72 14.66
CA THR A 181 -2.54 -13.93 15.49
C THR A 181 -3.39 -15.07 14.95
N GLY A 182 -4.38 -14.75 14.09
CA GLY A 182 -5.41 -15.67 13.63
C GLY A 182 -6.67 -15.64 14.51
N ASP A 183 -6.60 -15.06 15.72
CA ASP A 183 -7.81 -14.67 16.48
C ASP A 183 -8.37 -13.38 15.88
N VAL A 184 -9.34 -13.53 14.97
CA VAL A 184 -9.91 -12.40 14.22
C VAL A 184 -10.48 -11.34 15.15
N ALA A 185 -11.14 -11.73 16.22
CA ALA A 185 -11.74 -10.78 17.15
C ALA A 185 -10.67 -9.99 17.92
N GLY A 186 -9.68 -10.67 18.48
CA GLY A 186 -8.57 -10.03 19.19
C GLY A 186 -7.70 -9.15 18.29
N ASP A 187 -7.46 -9.58 17.04
CA ASP A 187 -6.75 -8.77 16.05
C ASP A 187 -7.53 -7.51 15.68
N MET A 188 -8.85 -7.62 15.47
CA MET A 188 -9.71 -6.48 15.17
C MET A 188 -9.90 -5.55 16.37
N ASP A 189 -9.86 -6.05 17.61
CA ASP A 189 -9.91 -5.20 18.81
C ASP A 189 -8.66 -4.28 18.86
N ARG A 190 -7.48 -4.80 18.55
CA ARG A 190 -6.24 -4.00 18.46
C ARG A 190 -6.34 -2.93 17.36
N ILE A 191 -6.86 -3.30 16.18
CA ILE A 191 -7.08 -2.39 15.06
C ILE A 191 -8.11 -1.32 15.47
N ARG A 192 -9.22 -1.71 16.06
CA ARG A 192 -10.31 -0.83 16.51
C ARG A 192 -9.84 0.19 17.54
N ALA A 193 -9.04 -0.25 18.51
CA ALA A 193 -8.47 0.62 19.52
C ALA A 193 -7.60 1.73 18.90
N PHE A 194 -6.79 1.41 17.88
CA PHE A 194 -5.98 2.40 17.18
C PHE A 194 -6.83 3.45 16.43
N TYR A 195 -7.92 3.01 15.77
CA TYR A 195 -8.76 3.91 14.99
C TYR A 195 -9.85 4.62 15.82
N ALA A 196 -9.98 4.35 17.11
CA ALA A 196 -11.07 4.89 17.94
C ALA A 196 -11.17 6.42 17.89
N ASP A 197 -10.04 7.10 17.87
CA ASP A 197 -9.91 8.57 17.86
C ASP A 197 -9.63 9.15 16.45
N LYS A 198 -9.61 8.35 15.39
CA LYS A 198 -9.33 8.80 14.03
C LYS A 198 -10.61 9.14 13.28
N ALA A 199 -10.77 10.40 12.91
CA ALA A 199 -12.01 10.89 12.33
C ALA A 199 -12.13 10.72 10.81
N GLY A 200 -11.00 10.49 10.10
CA GLY A 200 -10.97 10.53 8.64
C GLY A 200 -11.09 11.95 8.09
N PHE A 201 -11.15 12.09 6.77
CA PHE A 201 -11.30 13.39 6.11
C PHE A 201 -12.72 13.96 6.27
N THR A 202 -13.73 13.09 6.23
CA THR A 202 -15.15 13.42 6.47
C THR A 202 -15.68 12.54 7.59
N PRO A 203 -15.71 13.04 8.84
CA PRO A 203 -16.04 12.23 10.02
C PRO A 203 -17.37 11.49 9.94
N ALA A 204 -18.39 12.13 9.32
CA ALA A 204 -19.73 11.54 9.15
C ALA A 204 -19.75 10.26 8.28
N LEU A 205 -18.70 10.03 7.48
CA LEU A 205 -18.58 8.84 6.63
C LEU A 205 -17.67 7.75 7.23
N ARG A 206 -17.22 7.96 8.46
CA ARG A 206 -16.38 6.98 9.15
C ARG A 206 -17.16 5.69 9.43
N VAL A 207 -16.54 4.56 9.09
CA VAL A 207 -17.05 3.22 9.40
C VAL A 207 -16.18 2.62 10.49
N GLU A 208 -16.81 2.07 11.51
CA GLU A 208 -16.07 1.41 12.59
C GLU A 208 -15.38 0.15 12.07
N PRO A 209 -14.11 -0.09 12.48
CA PRO A 209 -13.36 -1.29 12.11
C PRO A 209 -14.01 -2.57 12.69
N ARG A 210 -14.92 -3.18 11.95
CA ARG A 210 -15.61 -4.40 12.33
C ARG A 210 -15.81 -5.30 11.13
N LEU A 211 -15.36 -6.55 11.20
CA LEU A 211 -15.62 -7.56 10.17
C LEU A 211 -16.95 -8.28 10.46
N ARG A 212 -17.60 -8.77 9.41
CA ARG A 212 -18.82 -9.59 9.59
C ARG A 212 -18.54 -10.88 10.34
N ASP A 213 -17.37 -11.46 10.09
CA ASP A 213 -16.98 -12.77 10.63
C ASP A 213 -16.54 -12.73 12.10
N GLU A 214 -16.43 -11.53 12.71
CA GLU A 214 -16.19 -11.40 14.17
C GLU A 214 -17.34 -11.94 15.03
N ALA A 215 -18.55 -11.90 14.49
CA ALA A 215 -19.75 -12.34 15.20
C ALA A 215 -19.92 -13.87 15.25
N SER A 216 -19.07 -14.62 14.52
CA SER A 216 -19.17 -16.08 14.42
C SER A 216 -18.36 -16.80 15.50
N ARG A 217 -18.31 -16.24 16.72
CA ARG A 217 -17.81 -17.00 17.89
C ARG A 217 -18.90 -17.93 18.39
N PRO A 218 -18.62 -19.26 18.55
CA PRO A 218 -19.51 -20.15 19.28
C PRO A 218 -19.62 -19.73 20.74
#